data_2f4a83c1b2b7f06276035292e014e959
#
_entry.id   2f4a83c1b2b7f06276035292e014e959
#
_cell.length_a   1.000
_cell.length_b   1.000
_cell.length_c   1.000
_cell.angle_alpha   90.00
_cell.angle_beta   90.00
_cell.angle_gamma   90.00
#
_symmetry.space_group_name_H-M   'P 1'
#
loop_
_entity.id
_entity.type
_entity.pdbx_description
1 polymer ?
#
loop_
_entity_poly.entity_id
_entity_poly.type
_entity_poly.pdbx_seq_one_letter_code
_entity_poly.pdbx_strand_id
1 'polypeptide(L)'
;MTHSVISTGSRWPEELSSIGALRFARRSAHFDEAVSFYRDLVGLPLCATFGDSYGSNGAIFGLPGSSLTFEIVEAIEPVAVDNHEQMCLYFPDTAAQQRATARLVAAGVNPVESHPYWAATGSVTYRDPDGREVVFAPFVFGVNEPAEGAASGEHWTAP
;
A
#
# COMPACT_ATOMS: atom_id res chain seq x y z
N MET A 1 -9.76 18.48 -10.59
CA MET A 1 -8.33 18.12 -10.54
C MET A 1 -8.16 16.85 -11.35
N THR A 2 -7.51 16.93 -12.49
CA THR A 2 -7.15 15.76 -13.27
C THR A 2 -6.00 15.05 -12.56
N HIS A 3 -6.30 13.95 -11.90
CA HIS A 3 -5.27 13.07 -11.39
C HIS A 3 -4.52 12.47 -12.58
N SER A 4 -3.26 12.80 -12.69
CA SER A 4 -2.37 12.20 -13.68
C SER A 4 -2.29 10.71 -13.37
N VAL A 5 -2.82 9.88 -14.24
CA VAL A 5 -2.60 8.44 -14.15
C VAL A 5 -1.13 8.21 -14.43
N ILE A 6 -0.42 7.67 -13.45
CA ILE A 6 0.99 7.34 -13.60
C ILE A 6 1.06 6.16 -14.57
N SER A 7 1.58 6.44 -15.75
CA SER A 7 1.87 5.41 -16.73
C SER A 7 3.32 5.00 -16.56
N THR A 8 3.55 3.73 -16.24
CA THR A 8 4.89 3.14 -16.22
C THR A 8 5.49 2.98 -17.62
N GLY A 9 4.79 3.47 -18.66
CA GLY A 9 5.19 3.30 -20.06
C GLY A 9 4.90 1.91 -20.62
N SER A 10 4.45 0.98 -19.81
CA SER A 10 4.07 -0.37 -20.25
C SER A 10 2.79 -0.33 -21.07
N ARG A 11 2.80 -1.00 -22.21
CA ARG A 11 1.58 -1.23 -22.99
C ARG A 11 0.89 -2.49 -22.47
N TRP A 12 -0.36 -2.34 -22.10
CA TRP A 12 -1.20 -3.48 -21.80
C TRP A 12 -1.50 -4.26 -23.08
N PRO A 13 -1.47 -5.60 -23.05
CA PRO A 13 -2.05 -6.41 -24.12
C PRO A 13 -3.50 -5.99 -24.38
N GLU A 14 -3.92 -6.02 -25.64
CA GLU A 14 -5.25 -5.54 -26.04
C GLU A 14 -6.35 -6.27 -25.28
N GLU A 15 -6.22 -7.57 -25.05
CA GLU A 15 -7.15 -8.41 -24.33
C GLU A 15 -7.30 -8.04 -22.84
N LEU A 16 -6.29 -7.38 -22.25
CA LEU A 16 -6.33 -6.90 -20.87
C LEU A 16 -6.75 -5.44 -20.74
N SER A 17 -6.87 -4.71 -21.84
CA SER A 17 -7.22 -3.28 -21.83
C SER A 17 -8.62 -3.00 -21.28
N SER A 18 -9.48 -4.02 -21.21
CA SER A 18 -10.82 -3.94 -20.67
C SER A 18 -10.92 -4.19 -19.16
N ILE A 19 -9.81 -4.42 -18.46
CA ILE A 19 -9.83 -4.55 -17.00
C ILE A 19 -10.32 -3.24 -16.38
N GLY A 20 -11.49 -3.29 -15.74
CA GLY A 20 -12.13 -2.11 -15.15
C GLY A 20 -11.70 -1.81 -13.72
N ALA A 21 -11.23 -2.82 -12.99
CA ALA A 21 -10.79 -2.69 -11.60
C ALA A 21 -9.84 -3.82 -11.21
N LEU A 22 -9.05 -3.57 -10.17
CA LEU A 22 -8.13 -4.55 -9.59
C LEU A 22 -8.36 -4.62 -8.08
N ARG A 23 -8.36 -5.84 -7.53
CA ARG A 23 -8.43 -6.07 -6.09
C ARG A 23 -7.31 -6.98 -5.65
N PHE A 24 -6.64 -6.57 -4.56
CA PHE A 24 -5.79 -7.44 -3.77
C PHE A 24 -6.49 -7.83 -2.48
N ALA A 25 -6.42 -9.11 -2.12
CA ALA A 25 -6.94 -9.59 -0.85
C ALA A 25 -5.83 -10.25 -0.04
N ARG A 26 -5.88 -10.09 1.26
CA ARG A 26 -5.02 -10.81 2.20
C ARG A 26 -5.76 -11.10 3.49
N ARG A 27 -5.31 -12.14 4.19
CA ARG A 27 -5.88 -12.57 5.47
C ARG A 27 -5.25 -11.81 6.62
N SER A 28 -6.04 -11.55 7.67
CA SER A 28 -5.59 -10.94 8.91
C SER A 28 -6.00 -11.80 10.10
N ALA A 29 -5.05 -12.10 10.97
CA ALA A 29 -5.32 -12.73 12.28
C ALA A 29 -5.75 -11.69 13.33
N HIS A 30 -5.59 -10.40 13.03
CA HIS A 30 -5.96 -9.25 13.86
C HIS A 30 -6.93 -8.35 13.10
N PHE A 31 -8.06 -8.92 12.66
CA PHE A 31 -8.96 -8.32 11.69
C PHE A 31 -9.45 -6.93 12.09
N ASP A 32 -10.03 -6.77 13.28
CA ASP A 32 -10.61 -5.50 13.73
C ASP A 32 -9.53 -4.42 13.89
N GLU A 33 -8.37 -4.78 14.42
CA GLU A 33 -7.23 -3.88 14.57
C GLU A 33 -6.67 -3.50 13.20
N ALA A 34 -6.59 -4.44 12.26
CA ALA A 34 -6.14 -4.17 10.90
C ALA A 34 -7.10 -3.24 10.18
N VAL A 35 -8.41 -3.46 10.30
CA VAL A 35 -9.43 -2.56 9.73
C VAL A 35 -9.28 -1.15 10.29
N SER A 36 -9.14 -1.02 11.60
CA SER A 36 -8.95 0.29 12.25
C SER A 36 -7.63 0.95 11.82
N PHE A 37 -6.55 0.19 11.73
CA PHE A 37 -5.25 0.69 11.28
C PHE A 37 -5.33 1.29 9.87
N TYR A 38 -5.86 0.56 8.90
CA TYR A 38 -5.94 1.04 7.52
C TYR A 38 -6.94 2.17 7.33
N ARG A 39 -8.09 2.14 8.04
CA ARG A 39 -9.10 3.20 7.98
C ARG A 39 -8.65 4.47 8.69
N ASP A 40 -8.20 4.35 9.92
CA ASP A 40 -8.05 5.51 10.83
C ASP A 40 -6.62 6.08 10.82
N LEU A 41 -5.60 5.24 10.67
CA LEU A 41 -4.19 5.64 10.74
C LEU A 41 -3.57 5.82 9.36
N VAL A 42 -3.74 4.86 8.46
CA VAL A 42 -3.31 5.01 7.06
C VAL A 42 -4.25 5.96 6.32
N GLY A 43 -5.54 5.90 6.61
CA GLY A 43 -6.55 6.80 6.05
C GLY A 43 -7.14 6.31 4.74
N LEU A 44 -7.08 5.02 4.46
CA LEU A 44 -7.73 4.45 3.29
C LEU A 44 -9.25 4.47 3.47
N PRO A 45 -10.03 4.93 2.47
CA PRO A 45 -11.47 4.90 2.56
C PRO A 45 -12.00 3.47 2.64
N LEU A 46 -12.76 3.18 3.69
CA LEU A 46 -13.48 1.92 3.82
C LEU A 46 -14.70 1.97 2.90
N CYS A 47 -14.69 1.12 1.85
CA CYS A 47 -15.75 1.10 0.84
C CYS A 47 -16.90 0.16 1.21
N ALA A 48 -16.58 -0.99 1.78
CA ALA A 48 -17.57 -2.00 2.15
C ALA A 48 -17.04 -2.94 3.24
N THR A 49 -17.96 -3.55 3.95
CA THR A 49 -17.69 -4.70 4.83
C THR A 49 -18.68 -5.82 4.46
N PHE A 50 -18.28 -7.04 4.71
CA PHE A 50 -19.17 -8.19 4.59
C PHE A 50 -18.97 -9.14 5.77
N GLY A 51 -20.03 -9.79 6.17
CA GLY A 51 -20.04 -10.80 7.21
C GLY A 51 -20.66 -12.09 6.72
N ASP A 52 -20.09 -13.20 7.15
CA ASP A 52 -20.53 -14.56 6.84
C ASP A 52 -20.74 -14.84 5.33
N SER A 53 -19.92 -14.20 4.50
CA SER A 53 -19.89 -14.47 3.06
C SER A 53 -19.12 -15.76 2.82
N TYR A 54 -19.83 -16.86 2.58
CA TYR A 54 -19.25 -18.20 2.45
C TYR A 54 -18.34 -18.57 3.63
N GLY A 55 -18.74 -18.17 4.84
CA GLY A 55 -17.98 -18.39 6.08
C GLY A 55 -16.81 -17.42 6.30
N SER A 56 -16.78 -16.29 5.60
CA SER A 56 -15.74 -15.28 5.75
C SER A 56 -16.31 -13.91 6.09
N ASN A 57 -15.60 -13.18 6.96
CA ASN A 57 -15.80 -11.76 7.20
C ASN A 57 -14.71 -10.96 6.49
N GLY A 58 -15.00 -9.74 6.06
CA GLY A 58 -14.02 -8.93 5.37
C GLY A 58 -14.37 -7.46 5.30
N ALA A 59 -13.35 -6.68 4.93
CA ALA A 59 -13.41 -5.25 4.72
C ALA A 59 -12.68 -4.88 3.43
N ILE A 60 -13.28 -3.99 2.64
CA ILE A 60 -12.75 -3.54 1.36
C ILE A 60 -12.44 -2.05 1.45
N PHE A 61 -11.19 -1.71 1.17
CA PHE A 61 -10.69 -0.35 1.11
C PHE A 61 -10.44 0.07 -0.34
N GLY A 62 -10.79 1.31 -0.66
CA GLY A 62 -10.44 1.92 -1.93
C GLY A 62 -9.12 2.71 -1.86
N LEU A 63 -8.49 2.89 -3.01
CA LEU A 63 -7.47 3.90 -3.18
C LEU A 63 -8.11 5.12 -3.85
N PRO A 64 -8.01 6.33 -3.26
CA PRO A 64 -8.65 7.52 -3.79
C PRO A 64 -8.28 7.78 -5.26
N GLY A 65 -9.31 8.04 -6.07
CA GLY A 65 -9.11 8.36 -7.49
C GLY A 65 -8.72 7.18 -8.38
N SER A 66 -8.86 5.95 -7.90
CA SER A 66 -8.53 4.75 -8.68
C SER A 66 -9.62 3.68 -8.56
N SER A 67 -9.59 2.70 -9.46
CA SER A 67 -10.37 1.46 -9.39
C SER A 67 -9.61 0.30 -8.73
N LEU A 68 -8.53 0.62 -8.00
CA LEU A 68 -7.79 -0.34 -7.19
C LEU A 68 -8.42 -0.43 -5.81
N THR A 69 -8.67 -1.66 -5.35
CA THR A 69 -9.17 -1.96 -4.02
C THR A 69 -8.25 -2.92 -3.29
N PHE A 70 -8.26 -2.80 -1.97
CA PHE A 70 -7.54 -3.65 -1.04
C PHE A 70 -8.53 -4.29 -0.09
N GLU A 71 -8.48 -5.60 0.05
CA GLU A 71 -9.40 -6.37 0.89
C GLU A 71 -8.64 -7.05 2.02
N ILE A 72 -9.19 -6.96 3.22
CA ILE A 72 -8.77 -7.74 4.38
C ILE A 72 -9.85 -8.77 4.69
N VAL A 73 -9.47 -10.03 4.75
CA VAL A 73 -10.35 -11.15 5.12
C VAL A 73 -9.94 -11.66 6.48
N GLU A 74 -10.89 -11.81 7.38
CA GLU A 74 -10.64 -12.37 8.72
C GLU A 74 -10.08 -13.78 8.61
N ALA A 75 -9.00 -14.04 9.34
CA ALA A 75 -8.39 -15.36 9.46
C ALA A 75 -8.75 -15.98 10.80
N ILE A 76 -9.19 -17.23 10.77
CA ILE A 76 -9.46 -18.02 11.99
C ILE A 76 -8.15 -18.56 12.56
N GLU A 77 -7.20 -18.90 11.67
CA GLU A 77 -5.90 -19.46 12.02
C GLU A 77 -4.79 -18.37 11.94
N PRO A 78 -3.69 -18.55 12.68
CA PRO A 78 -2.54 -17.66 12.56
C PRO A 78 -2.09 -17.50 11.11
N VAL A 79 -1.70 -16.29 10.76
CA VAL A 79 -1.22 -15.96 9.40
C VAL A 79 0.28 -15.76 9.46
N ALA A 80 1.02 -16.52 8.66
CA ALA A 80 2.43 -16.26 8.45
C ALA A 80 2.60 -15.03 7.54
N VAL A 81 3.44 -14.10 7.96
CA VAL A 81 3.76 -12.87 7.21
C VAL A 81 5.18 -12.95 6.70
N ASP A 82 5.36 -12.78 5.41
CA ASP A 82 6.67 -12.68 4.78
C ASP A 82 7.21 -11.25 4.91
N ASN A 83 8.54 -11.11 5.15
CA ASN A 83 9.19 -9.80 5.30
C ASN A 83 9.17 -8.97 4.01
N HIS A 84 8.88 -9.57 2.86
CA HIS A 84 8.73 -8.87 1.59
C HIS A 84 7.27 -8.56 1.24
N GLU A 85 6.32 -8.90 2.10
CA GLU A 85 4.91 -8.56 1.92
C GLU A 85 4.68 -7.11 2.34
N GLN A 86 4.79 -6.20 1.39
CA GLN A 86 4.72 -4.76 1.61
C GLN A 86 3.57 -4.11 0.85
N MET A 87 2.95 -3.10 1.46
CA MET A 87 2.13 -2.12 0.77
C MET A 87 2.93 -0.83 0.62
N CYS A 88 3.19 -0.39 -0.61
CA CYS A 88 3.93 0.84 -0.87
C CYS A 88 2.98 1.94 -1.32
N LEU A 89 2.94 3.03 -0.58
CA LEU A 89 2.18 4.22 -0.89
C LEU A 89 3.15 5.31 -1.34
N TYR A 90 3.02 5.73 -2.59
CA TYR A 90 3.88 6.72 -3.21
C TYR A 90 3.26 8.11 -3.15
N PHE A 91 4.05 9.09 -2.75
CA PHE A 91 3.65 10.49 -2.64
C PHE A 91 4.53 11.35 -3.55
N PRO A 92 4.02 12.49 -4.05
CA PRO A 92 4.80 13.31 -4.98
C PRO A 92 6.04 13.94 -4.33
N ASP A 93 6.05 14.10 -3.01
CA ASP A 93 7.13 14.74 -2.26
C ASP A 93 7.08 14.40 -0.76
N THR A 94 8.11 14.83 -0.04
CA THR A 94 8.23 14.64 1.41
C THR A 94 7.10 15.34 2.20
N ALA A 95 6.64 16.49 1.76
CA ALA A 95 5.57 17.21 2.46
C ALA A 95 4.24 16.44 2.39
N ALA A 96 3.94 15.82 1.25
CA ALA A 96 2.77 14.97 1.09
C ALA A 96 2.88 13.69 1.93
N GLN A 97 4.06 13.05 1.95
CA GLN A 97 4.35 11.90 2.81
C GLN A 97 4.12 12.25 4.29
N GLN A 98 4.66 13.38 4.76
CA GLN A 98 4.52 13.82 6.15
C GLN A 98 3.06 14.09 6.52
N ARG A 99 2.27 14.69 5.64
CA ARG A 99 0.83 14.86 5.86
C ARG A 99 0.10 13.52 5.97
N ALA A 100 0.47 12.56 5.15
CA ALA A 100 -0.14 11.22 5.15
C ALA A 100 0.21 10.43 6.43
N THR A 101 1.43 10.57 6.95
CA THR A 101 1.88 9.88 8.17
C THR A 101 1.49 10.59 9.46
N ALA A 102 0.92 11.80 9.41
CA ALA A 102 0.60 12.61 10.58
C ALA A 102 -0.33 11.90 11.58
N ARG A 103 -1.26 11.08 11.10
CA ARG A 103 -2.17 10.31 11.96
C ARG A 103 -1.43 9.23 12.75
N LEU A 104 -0.51 8.53 12.10
CA LEU A 104 0.35 7.52 12.75
C LEU A 104 1.21 8.16 13.84
N VAL A 105 1.84 9.29 13.53
CA VAL A 105 2.65 10.05 14.49
C VAL A 105 1.80 10.51 15.67
N ALA A 106 0.62 11.08 15.44
CA ALA A 106 -0.28 11.56 16.48
C ALA A 106 -0.80 10.41 17.36
N ALA A 107 -0.95 9.21 16.81
CA ALA A 107 -1.34 8.01 17.54
C ALA A 107 -0.17 7.35 18.29
N GLY A 108 1.05 7.90 18.20
CA GLY A 108 2.23 7.34 18.86
C GLY A 108 2.75 6.04 18.22
N VAL A 109 2.38 5.77 16.97
CA VAL A 109 2.90 4.62 16.23
C VAL A 109 4.32 4.94 15.76
N ASN A 110 5.28 4.13 16.20
CA ASN A 110 6.66 4.31 15.81
C ASN A 110 6.94 3.65 14.45
N PRO A 111 7.73 4.32 13.58
CA PRO A 111 8.24 3.67 12.39
C PRO A 111 9.20 2.53 12.78
N VAL A 112 9.32 1.56 11.89
CA VAL A 112 10.29 0.47 12.00
C VAL A 112 11.49 0.72 11.12
N GLU A 113 12.57 -0.05 11.31
CA GLU A 113 13.71 -0.03 10.41
C GLU A 113 13.26 -0.41 8.99
N SER A 114 13.52 0.48 8.05
CA SER A 114 13.18 0.25 6.65
C SER A 114 14.26 -0.59 5.95
N HIS A 115 13.84 -1.36 4.95
CA HIS A 115 14.79 -1.95 4.02
C HIS A 115 15.74 -0.87 3.46
N PRO A 116 17.04 -1.17 3.21
CA PRO A 116 18.03 -0.17 2.76
C PRO A 116 17.59 0.68 1.56
N TYR A 117 16.90 0.09 0.60
CA TYR A 117 16.33 0.85 -0.53
C TYR A 117 15.38 1.94 -0.05
N TRP A 118 14.44 1.62 0.84
CA TRP A 118 13.49 2.60 1.38
C TRP A 118 14.16 3.65 2.26
N ALA A 119 15.13 3.23 3.06
CA ALA A 119 15.90 4.16 3.89
C ALA A 119 16.67 5.18 3.04
N ALA A 120 17.32 4.73 1.96
CA ALA A 120 18.07 5.58 1.05
C ALA A 120 17.20 6.60 0.30
N THR A 121 15.92 6.30 0.09
CA THR A 121 14.97 7.18 -0.61
C THR A 121 14.18 8.11 0.31
N GLY A 122 14.46 8.12 1.61
CA GLY A 122 13.72 8.91 2.60
C GLY A 122 12.31 8.39 2.89
N SER A 123 12.04 7.14 2.52
CA SER A 123 10.78 6.47 2.83
C SER A 123 10.70 6.09 4.31
N VAL A 124 9.49 6.03 4.84
CA VAL A 124 9.22 5.65 6.23
C VAL A 124 8.34 4.42 6.23
N THR A 125 8.71 3.42 7.03
CA THR A 125 8.01 2.14 7.12
C THR A 125 7.32 1.99 8.47
N TYR A 126 6.07 1.58 8.45
CA TYR A 126 5.30 1.18 9.62
C TYR A 126 4.87 -0.28 9.48
N ARG A 127 4.49 -0.90 10.58
CA ARG A 127 3.89 -2.24 10.55
C ARG A 127 2.42 -2.18 10.91
N ASP A 128 1.63 -2.93 10.17
CA ASP A 128 0.24 -3.17 10.49
C ASP A 128 0.11 -4.14 11.69
N PRO A 129 -1.10 -4.37 12.24
CA PRO A 129 -1.29 -5.28 13.36
C PRO A 129 -0.88 -6.74 13.12
N ASP A 130 -0.82 -7.18 11.87
CA ASP A 130 -0.32 -8.52 11.52
C ASP A 130 1.21 -8.55 11.30
N GLY A 131 1.87 -7.41 11.40
CA GLY A 131 3.31 -7.26 11.21
C GLY A 131 3.75 -7.01 9.77
N ARG A 132 2.82 -6.78 8.83
CA ARG A 132 3.14 -6.42 7.44
C ARG A 132 3.60 -4.99 7.34
N GLU A 133 4.54 -4.78 6.44
CA GLU A 133 5.10 -3.46 6.23
C GLU A 133 4.19 -2.59 5.35
N VAL A 134 4.01 -1.34 5.79
CA VAL A 134 3.38 -0.27 5.01
C VAL A 134 4.41 0.84 4.83
N VAL A 135 4.83 1.05 3.61
CA VAL A 135 5.87 2.01 3.24
C VAL A 135 5.23 3.28 2.70
N PHE A 136 5.65 4.41 3.23
CA PHE A 136 5.27 5.74 2.75
C PHE A 136 6.49 6.35 2.05
N ALA A 137 6.48 6.35 0.73
CA ALA A 137 7.60 6.80 -0.09
C ALA A 137 7.38 8.25 -0.57
N PRO A 138 8.35 9.17 -0.38
CA PRO A 138 8.23 10.57 -0.80
C PRO A 138 8.57 10.79 -2.28
N PHE A 139 8.38 9.80 -3.08
CA PHE A 139 8.59 9.81 -4.53
C PHE A 139 7.61 8.85 -5.20
N VAL A 140 7.56 8.89 -6.51
CA VAL A 140 6.80 7.93 -7.32
C VAL A 140 7.78 7.12 -8.16
N PHE A 141 7.74 5.80 -7.97
CA PHE A 141 8.61 4.87 -8.72
C PHE A 141 8.49 5.07 -10.23
N GLY A 142 9.64 5.16 -10.90
CA GLY A 142 9.72 5.37 -12.34
C GLY A 142 9.35 6.79 -12.83
N VAL A 143 9.05 7.73 -11.91
CA VAL A 143 8.69 9.12 -12.25
C VAL A 143 9.69 10.11 -11.70
N ASN A 144 9.93 10.12 -10.40
CA ASN A 144 10.85 11.04 -9.72
C ASN A 144 11.66 10.35 -8.62
N GLU A 145 11.99 9.09 -8.82
CA GLU A 145 12.79 8.29 -7.89
C GLU A 145 14.17 8.93 -7.66
N PRO A 146 14.62 9.03 -6.40
CA PRO A 146 15.95 9.53 -6.09
C PRO A 146 17.06 8.64 -6.66
N ALA A 147 18.14 9.25 -7.16
CA ALA A 147 19.26 8.51 -7.74
C ALA A 147 19.94 7.56 -6.74
N GLU A 148 19.97 7.94 -5.45
CA GLU A 148 20.53 7.15 -4.37
C GLU A 148 19.73 5.87 -4.07
N GLY A 149 18.45 5.85 -4.45
CA GLY A 149 17.57 4.69 -4.29
C GLY A 149 17.52 3.81 -5.53
N ALA A 150 17.97 4.33 -6.67
CA ALA A 150 18.03 3.54 -7.88
C ALA A 150 18.97 2.35 -7.66
N ALA A 151 18.41 1.14 -7.64
CA ALA A 151 19.20 -0.06 -7.53
C ALA A 151 20.29 -0.02 -8.59
N SER A 152 21.55 -0.10 -8.16
CA SER A 152 22.69 -0.05 -9.04
C SER A 152 22.56 -1.14 -10.11
N GLY A 153 22.18 -0.75 -11.30
CA GLY A 153 22.50 -1.49 -12.50
C GLY A 153 21.39 -2.10 -13.33
N GLU A 154 20.17 -2.22 -12.88
CA GLU A 154 19.13 -2.76 -13.75
C GLU A 154 17.85 -1.96 -13.61
N HIS A 155 17.73 -0.91 -14.42
CA HIS A 155 16.43 -0.37 -14.71
C HIS A 155 15.63 -1.43 -15.45
N TRP A 156 14.54 -1.88 -14.86
CA TRP A 156 13.56 -2.65 -15.58
C TRP A 156 13.00 -1.77 -16.72
N THR A 157 13.54 -1.96 -17.92
CA THR A 157 12.94 -1.39 -19.12
C THR A 157 11.85 -2.35 -19.56
N ALA A 158 10.62 -1.87 -19.50
CA ALA A 158 9.51 -2.61 -20.09
C ALA A 158 9.86 -2.99 -21.55
N PRO A 159 9.59 -4.24 -21.97
CA PRO A 159 9.82 -4.67 -23.35
C PRO A 159 9.01 -3.88 -24.34
#